data_9252eb9385229c20530619fd19769920
#
_entry.id   9252eb9385229c20530619fd19769920
#
_cell.length_a   1.000
_cell.length_b   1.000
_cell.length_c   1.000
_cell.angle_alpha   90.00
_cell.angle_beta   90.00
_cell.angle_gamma   90.00
#
_symmetry.space_group_name_H-M   'P 1'
#
loop_
_entity.id
_entity.type
_entity.pdbx_description
1 polymer ?
#
loop_
_entity_poly.entity_id
_entity_poly.type
_entity_poly.pdbx_seq_one_letter_code
_entity_poly.pdbx_strand_id
1 'polypeptide(L)'
;MSDSPRPELVVDGLPGKKRPRWIELATSADHKDLGRILLCGALGFLFIALVELLLMRLQLAIPENTFLSPVTFNRMLSLCGASAIFLFAIPLALGLFYYLAPLQIGSRGTALPRLGQTGVALWVAGATVLYAGYLFTPSEAGVNPLAPLTELAFLANNGVDAWATATGLCTLGFVFIAIDLLTTLRNLRAPGMAWRRVPVFAWAATVSCWLLLVIGPVLLAALTMLMIDRNYDGIFFADGSGGAPLLWQHLSWIFYSGSYALILIFAFGAIAEIVSSFAGKPLFNRGVVMGSLVAIAVLGTLAWMQNMLTAPIGLGWMYFAMLMSLALIVPVGLIFFNLISTLVGGALRMRAPLLFAVGALSAISIGLGAEICHSMVAAAWELKNTTDSTAATHFALVGGAVFGGFAALH
;
A
#
# COMPACT_ATOMS: atom_id res chain seq x y z
N MET A 1 2.82 -64.72 -8.10
CA MET A 1 2.87 -63.86 -6.93
C MET A 1 1.82 -62.76 -7.13
N SER A 2 0.69 -62.92 -6.41
CA SER A 2 -0.52 -62.12 -6.58
C SER A 2 -0.38 -60.80 -5.85
N ASP A 3 -0.50 -59.72 -6.59
CA ASP A 3 -0.67 -58.36 -6.03
C ASP A 3 -2.08 -58.28 -5.39
N SER A 4 -2.14 -58.32 -4.07
CA SER A 4 -3.36 -58.04 -3.33
C SER A 4 -3.48 -56.49 -3.19
N PRO A 5 -4.61 -55.89 -3.59
CA PRO A 5 -4.82 -54.46 -3.36
C PRO A 5 -4.92 -54.19 -1.85
N ARG A 6 -4.18 -53.19 -1.38
CA ARG A 6 -4.29 -52.70 0.00
C ARG A 6 -5.73 -52.20 0.24
N PRO A 7 -6.38 -52.57 1.36
CA PRO A 7 -7.69 -52.05 1.66
C PRO A 7 -7.61 -50.52 1.86
N GLU A 8 -8.31 -49.77 1.04
CA GLU A 8 -8.63 -48.39 1.33
C GLU A 8 -9.43 -48.37 2.65
N LEU A 9 -8.87 -47.75 3.67
CA LEU A 9 -9.61 -47.41 4.87
C LEU A 9 -10.69 -46.38 4.49
N VAL A 10 -11.87 -46.89 4.11
CA VAL A 10 -13.08 -46.09 4.05
C VAL A 10 -13.46 -45.77 5.49
N VAL A 11 -13.01 -44.62 5.95
CA VAL A 11 -13.60 -43.99 7.14
C VAL A 11 -14.98 -43.49 6.72
N ASP A 12 -16.00 -44.32 6.99
CA ASP A 12 -17.40 -43.94 6.88
C ASP A 12 -17.65 -42.71 7.79
N GLY A 13 -17.39 -41.54 7.23
CA GLY A 13 -17.78 -40.29 7.82
C GLY A 13 -19.27 -40.06 7.57
N LEU A 14 -20.06 -39.91 8.62
CA LEU A 14 -21.36 -39.27 8.60
C LEU A 14 -21.36 -38.19 7.51
N PRO A 15 -22.46 -37.96 6.74
CA PRO A 15 -22.52 -36.93 5.71
C PRO A 15 -22.25 -35.59 6.38
N GLY A 16 -21.00 -35.20 6.31
CA GLY A 16 -20.50 -33.98 6.97
C GLY A 16 -21.31 -32.81 6.42
N LYS A 17 -22.03 -32.11 7.29
CA LYS A 17 -22.65 -30.83 6.94
C LYS A 17 -21.59 -30.02 6.20
N LYS A 18 -21.77 -29.77 4.89
CA LYS A 18 -20.87 -28.92 4.12
C LYS A 18 -20.73 -27.62 4.90
N ARG A 19 -19.51 -27.32 5.31
CA ARG A 19 -19.26 -26.07 6.02
C ARG A 19 -19.75 -24.92 5.15
N PRO A 20 -20.38 -23.88 5.71
CA PRO A 20 -20.76 -22.71 4.94
C PRO A 20 -19.52 -22.18 4.18
N ARG A 21 -19.71 -21.78 2.92
CA ARG A 21 -18.61 -21.35 2.02
C ARG A 21 -17.74 -20.24 2.62
N TRP A 22 -18.33 -19.39 3.45
CA TRP A 22 -17.58 -18.33 4.14
C TRP A 22 -16.62 -18.89 5.21
N ILE A 23 -16.97 -19.99 5.90
CA ILE A 23 -16.04 -20.64 6.86
C ILE A 23 -14.92 -21.33 6.09
N GLU A 24 -15.21 -21.99 4.97
CA GLU A 24 -14.19 -22.60 4.13
C GLU A 24 -13.21 -21.54 3.63
N LEU A 25 -13.73 -20.39 3.18
CA LEU A 25 -12.91 -19.26 2.72
C LEU A 25 -12.05 -18.68 3.85
N ALA A 26 -12.62 -18.45 5.03
CA ALA A 26 -11.92 -17.91 6.20
C ALA A 26 -10.83 -18.82 6.75
N THR A 27 -10.97 -20.14 6.54
CA THR A 27 -9.99 -21.15 6.99
C THR A 27 -9.06 -21.62 5.88
N SER A 28 -9.25 -21.14 4.65
CA SER A 28 -8.44 -21.50 3.50
C SER A 28 -7.02 -20.95 3.63
N ALA A 29 -6.04 -21.78 3.27
CA ALA A 29 -4.66 -21.35 3.09
C ALA A 29 -4.25 -21.28 1.60
N ASP A 30 -5.24 -21.37 0.69
CA ASP A 30 -5.01 -21.20 -0.75
C ASP A 30 -4.78 -19.71 -1.07
N HIS A 31 -3.68 -19.43 -1.79
CA HIS A 31 -3.32 -18.08 -2.20
C HIS A 31 -4.41 -17.36 -3.02
N LYS A 32 -5.22 -18.11 -3.77
CA LYS A 32 -6.33 -17.54 -4.54
C LYS A 32 -7.45 -17.05 -3.63
N ASP A 33 -7.78 -17.82 -2.59
CA ASP A 33 -8.82 -17.44 -1.64
C ASP A 33 -8.36 -16.29 -0.75
N LEU A 34 -7.11 -16.33 -0.26
CA LEU A 34 -6.52 -15.24 0.49
C LEU A 34 -6.42 -13.96 -0.34
N GLY A 35 -6.01 -14.08 -1.62
CA GLY A 35 -6.02 -12.97 -2.56
C GLY A 35 -7.42 -12.38 -2.76
N ARG A 36 -8.47 -13.22 -2.90
CA ARG A 36 -9.86 -12.77 -3.00
C ARG A 36 -10.35 -12.05 -1.76
N ILE A 37 -10.00 -12.53 -0.55
CA ILE A 37 -10.35 -11.87 0.70
C ILE A 37 -9.76 -10.45 0.73
N LEU A 38 -8.47 -10.31 0.41
CA LEU A 38 -7.80 -9.00 0.33
C LEU A 38 -8.46 -8.10 -0.72
N LEU A 39 -8.76 -8.61 -1.91
CA LEU A 39 -9.36 -7.84 -3.01
C LEU A 39 -10.78 -7.39 -2.67
N CYS A 40 -11.63 -8.31 -2.23
CA CYS A 40 -13.02 -7.97 -1.87
C CYS A 40 -13.05 -6.99 -0.70
N GLY A 41 -12.22 -7.20 0.32
CA GLY A 41 -12.11 -6.29 1.44
C GLY A 41 -11.58 -4.92 1.03
N ALA A 42 -10.50 -4.87 0.23
CA ALA A 42 -9.93 -3.62 -0.28
C ALA A 42 -10.97 -2.81 -1.08
N LEU A 43 -11.74 -3.44 -1.97
CA LEU A 43 -12.80 -2.77 -2.73
C LEU A 43 -13.97 -2.32 -1.83
N GLY A 44 -14.31 -3.11 -0.80
CA GLY A 44 -15.30 -2.71 0.20
C GLY A 44 -14.85 -1.48 0.98
N PHE A 45 -13.60 -1.46 1.46
CA PHE A 45 -13.06 -0.30 2.17
C PHE A 45 -12.81 0.91 1.26
N LEU A 46 -12.51 0.70 -0.04
CA LEU A 46 -12.51 1.80 -1.01
C LEU A 46 -13.87 2.48 -1.05
N PHE A 47 -14.96 1.70 -1.15
CA PHE A 47 -16.31 2.26 -1.17
C PHE A 47 -16.63 3.06 0.09
N ILE A 48 -16.29 2.54 1.27
CA ILE A 48 -16.49 3.23 2.55
C ILE A 48 -15.66 4.52 2.60
N ALA A 49 -14.37 4.46 2.25
CA ALA A 49 -13.49 5.64 2.22
C ALA A 49 -13.97 6.71 1.23
N LEU A 50 -14.55 6.32 0.09
CA LEU A 50 -15.16 7.26 -0.85
C LEU A 50 -16.40 7.95 -0.27
N VAL A 51 -17.22 7.23 0.50
CA VAL A 51 -18.36 7.83 1.22
C VAL A 51 -17.86 8.82 2.29
N GLU A 52 -16.86 8.45 3.09
CA GLU A 52 -16.24 9.34 4.07
C GLU A 52 -15.67 10.61 3.41
N LEU A 53 -14.95 10.44 2.31
CA LEU A 53 -14.41 11.55 1.51
C LEU A 53 -15.51 12.44 0.96
N LEU A 54 -16.60 11.86 0.45
CA LEU A 54 -17.75 12.62 -0.06
C LEU A 54 -18.38 13.49 1.03
N LEU A 55 -18.58 12.94 2.24
CA LEU A 55 -19.13 13.69 3.37
C LEU A 55 -18.23 14.87 3.76
N MET A 56 -16.90 14.65 3.80
CA MET A 56 -15.93 15.73 4.04
C MET A 56 -15.95 16.78 2.93
N ARG A 57 -16.11 16.39 1.66
CA ARG A 57 -16.22 17.33 0.53
C ARG A 57 -17.53 18.11 0.56
N LEU A 58 -18.64 17.52 1.00
CA LEU A 58 -19.90 18.22 1.22
C LEU A 58 -19.76 19.30 2.31
N GLN A 59 -18.99 19.03 3.39
CA GLN A 59 -18.67 20.05 4.41
C GLN A 59 -17.94 21.26 3.81
N LEU A 60 -17.02 21.02 2.86
CA LEU A 60 -16.19 22.04 2.24
C LEU A 60 -16.82 22.69 0.99
N ALA A 61 -18.02 22.27 0.58
CA ALA A 61 -18.66 22.73 -0.66
C ALA A 61 -19.15 24.18 -0.57
N ILE A 62 -19.51 24.63 0.63
CA ILE A 62 -20.07 25.96 0.89
C ILE A 62 -19.31 26.59 2.06
N PRO A 63 -18.90 27.85 1.99
CA PRO A 63 -18.29 28.57 3.12
C PRO A 63 -19.23 28.55 4.35
N GLU A 64 -18.63 28.46 5.52
CA GLU A 64 -19.34 28.44 6.83
C GLU A 64 -20.38 27.31 6.98
N ASN A 65 -20.26 26.24 6.22
CA ASN A 65 -21.12 25.08 6.32
C ASN A 65 -21.00 24.42 7.71
N THR A 66 -22.15 24.07 8.30
CA THR A 66 -22.23 23.44 9.64
C THR A 66 -22.64 21.97 9.56
N PHE A 67 -22.55 21.33 8.41
CA PHE A 67 -22.94 19.92 8.20
C PHE A 67 -22.15 18.95 9.08
N LEU A 68 -20.82 19.15 9.18
CA LEU A 68 -19.96 18.39 10.08
C LEU A 68 -19.33 19.34 11.11
N SER A 69 -19.28 18.93 12.38
CA SER A 69 -18.48 19.64 13.36
C SER A 69 -16.99 19.49 13.06
N PRO A 70 -16.12 20.46 13.45
CA PRO A 70 -14.66 20.35 13.25
C PRO A 70 -14.07 19.06 13.84
N VAL A 71 -14.57 18.64 15.00
CA VAL A 71 -14.15 17.39 15.64
C VAL A 71 -14.53 16.18 14.80
N THR A 72 -15.78 16.11 14.31
CA THR A 72 -16.23 15.01 13.44
C THR A 72 -15.44 14.98 12.14
N PHE A 73 -15.14 16.14 11.54
CA PHE A 73 -14.32 16.23 10.35
C PHE A 73 -12.92 15.65 10.57
N ASN A 74 -12.24 16.00 11.67
CA ASN A 74 -10.91 15.46 12.00
C ASN A 74 -10.94 13.95 12.28
N ARG A 75 -11.99 13.45 12.92
CA ARG A 75 -12.20 12.01 13.14
C ARG A 75 -12.34 11.27 11.81
N MET A 76 -13.18 11.80 10.91
CA MET A 76 -13.35 11.22 9.58
C MET A 76 -12.06 11.30 8.74
N LEU A 77 -11.30 12.39 8.84
CA LEU A 77 -10.01 12.54 8.16
C LEU A 77 -9.01 11.48 8.62
N SER A 78 -8.96 11.20 9.93
CA SER A 78 -8.09 10.16 10.50
C SER A 78 -8.48 8.77 10.00
N LEU A 79 -9.77 8.45 10.00
CA LEU A 79 -10.31 7.16 9.55
C LEU A 79 -10.10 6.96 8.05
N CYS A 80 -10.50 7.94 7.23
CA CYS A 80 -10.38 7.90 5.78
C CYS A 80 -8.93 7.73 5.33
N GLY A 81 -7.98 8.47 5.94
CA GLY A 81 -6.56 8.35 5.62
C GLY A 81 -5.98 6.97 5.95
N ALA A 82 -6.29 6.43 7.12
CA ALA A 82 -5.89 5.08 7.49
C ALA A 82 -6.53 4.03 6.57
N SER A 83 -7.82 4.17 6.27
CA SER A 83 -8.54 3.25 5.37
C SER A 83 -7.96 3.26 3.96
N ALA A 84 -7.63 4.44 3.42
CA ALA A 84 -7.09 4.57 2.07
C ALA A 84 -5.76 3.81 1.89
N ILE A 85 -4.89 3.81 2.88
CA ILE A 85 -3.56 3.18 2.79
C ILE A 85 -3.58 1.74 3.31
N PHE A 86 -4.05 1.52 4.55
CA PHE A 86 -3.95 0.22 5.22
C PHE A 86 -5.07 -0.74 4.85
N LEU A 87 -6.25 -0.25 4.44
CA LEU A 87 -7.38 -1.12 4.14
C LEU A 87 -7.71 -1.19 2.66
N PHE A 88 -7.25 -0.22 1.85
CA PHE A 88 -7.51 -0.22 0.41
C PHE A 88 -6.23 -0.40 -0.43
N ALA A 89 -5.32 0.58 -0.49
CA ALA A 89 -4.27 0.63 -1.51
C ALA A 89 -3.24 -0.52 -1.39
N ILE A 90 -2.69 -0.74 -0.19
CA ILE A 90 -1.73 -1.83 0.04
C ILE A 90 -2.42 -3.20 -0.09
N PRO A 91 -3.59 -3.47 0.53
CA PRO A 91 -4.28 -4.76 0.37
C PRO A 91 -4.72 -5.05 -1.06
N LEU A 92 -5.11 -4.04 -1.85
CA LEU A 92 -5.41 -4.22 -3.27
C LEU A 92 -4.19 -4.73 -4.04
N ALA A 93 -3.04 -4.08 -3.86
CA ALA A 93 -1.78 -4.49 -4.49
C ALA A 93 -1.38 -5.89 -4.04
N LEU A 94 -1.36 -6.16 -2.73
CA LEU A 94 -1.02 -7.47 -2.18
C LEU A 94 -2.00 -8.56 -2.60
N GLY A 95 -3.30 -8.26 -2.66
CA GLY A 95 -4.32 -9.20 -3.10
C GLY A 95 -4.13 -9.63 -4.54
N LEU A 96 -3.83 -8.69 -5.45
CA LEU A 96 -3.52 -9.00 -6.85
C LEU A 96 -2.18 -9.71 -6.99
N PHE A 97 -1.16 -9.31 -6.26
CA PHE A 97 0.12 -10.03 -6.23
C PHE A 97 -0.05 -11.46 -5.72
N TYR A 98 -0.82 -11.64 -4.64
CA TYR A 98 -1.04 -12.94 -4.03
C TYR A 98 -1.84 -13.87 -4.93
N TYR A 99 -2.82 -13.32 -5.67
CA TYR A 99 -3.63 -14.08 -6.60
C TYR A 99 -2.88 -14.44 -7.89
N LEU A 100 -2.20 -13.45 -8.52
CA LEU A 100 -1.67 -13.59 -9.88
C LEU A 100 -0.19 -14.03 -9.93
N ALA A 101 0.67 -13.52 -9.02
CA ALA A 101 2.10 -13.75 -9.16
C ALA A 101 2.53 -15.22 -9.01
N PRO A 102 1.96 -16.05 -8.09
CA PRO A 102 2.23 -17.47 -8.07
C PRO A 102 1.82 -18.18 -9.38
N LEU A 103 0.70 -17.79 -9.98
CA LEU A 103 0.25 -18.35 -11.27
C LEU A 103 1.21 -17.99 -12.39
N GLN A 104 1.69 -16.75 -12.43
CA GLN A 104 2.64 -16.27 -13.46
C GLN A 104 3.99 -16.98 -13.41
N ILE A 105 4.43 -17.42 -12.23
CA ILE A 105 5.68 -18.18 -12.09
C ILE A 105 5.49 -19.70 -12.21
N GLY A 106 4.24 -20.16 -12.44
CA GLY A 106 3.91 -21.58 -12.58
C GLY A 106 3.86 -22.34 -11.24
N SER A 107 3.71 -21.65 -10.11
CA SER A 107 3.54 -22.28 -8.80
C SER A 107 2.08 -22.72 -8.59
N ARG A 108 1.89 -23.88 -7.94
CA ARG A 108 0.56 -24.39 -7.56
C ARG A 108 0.02 -23.79 -6.26
N GLY A 109 0.89 -23.21 -5.44
CA GLY A 109 0.56 -22.64 -4.13
C GLY A 109 1.68 -21.74 -3.64
N THR A 110 1.58 -21.25 -2.41
CA THR A 110 2.61 -20.46 -1.76
C THR A 110 3.55 -21.32 -0.92
N ALA A 111 4.73 -20.78 -0.60
CA ALA A 111 5.77 -21.50 0.16
C ALA A 111 5.42 -21.66 1.64
N LEU A 112 4.75 -20.64 2.23
CA LEU A 112 4.42 -20.57 3.65
C LEU A 112 2.92 -20.25 3.84
N PRO A 113 1.98 -21.11 3.38
CA PRO A 113 0.55 -20.79 3.27
C PRO A 113 -0.09 -20.44 4.62
N ARG A 114 0.38 -21.00 5.73
CA ARG A 114 -0.10 -20.67 7.09
C ARG A 114 0.33 -19.26 7.50
N LEU A 115 1.53 -18.83 7.11
CA LEU A 115 2.01 -17.46 7.40
C LEU A 115 1.20 -16.45 6.62
N GLY A 116 0.92 -16.70 5.35
CA GLY A 116 0.03 -15.86 4.54
C GLY A 116 -1.38 -15.77 5.11
N GLN A 117 -1.96 -16.92 5.53
CA GLN A 117 -3.26 -16.93 6.20
C GLN A 117 -3.26 -16.09 7.48
N THR A 118 -2.23 -16.22 8.33
CA THR A 118 -2.07 -15.39 9.54
C THR A 118 -1.96 -13.92 9.18
N GLY A 119 -1.23 -13.58 8.12
CA GLY A 119 -1.11 -12.21 7.64
C GLY A 119 -2.45 -11.59 7.24
N VAL A 120 -3.28 -12.33 6.49
CA VAL A 120 -4.64 -11.89 6.13
C VAL A 120 -5.54 -11.78 7.36
N ALA A 121 -5.44 -12.72 8.31
CA ALA A 121 -6.22 -12.66 9.56
C ALA A 121 -5.85 -11.43 10.41
N LEU A 122 -4.56 -11.09 10.51
CA LEU A 122 -4.08 -9.88 11.18
C LEU A 122 -4.60 -8.61 10.50
N TRP A 123 -4.64 -8.57 9.17
CA TRP A 123 -5.23 -7.46 8.44
C TRP A 123 -6.72 -7.29 8.73
N VAL A 124 -7.49 -8.39 8.72
CA VAL A 124 -8.93 -8.36 9.08
C VAL A 124 -9.12 -7.90 10.53
N ALA A 125 -8.30 -8.39 11.46
CA ALA A 125 -8.33 -7.94 12.85
C ALA A 125 -8.02 -6.44 12.97
N GLY A 126 -6.98 -5.95 12.27
CA GLY A 126 -6.64 -4.53 12.22
C GLY A 126 -7.77 -3.67 11.67
N ALA A 127 -8.42 -4.09 10.58
CA ALA A 127 -9.58 -3.40 10.02
C ALA A 127 -10.74 -3.33 11.03
N THR A 128 -10.97 -4.45 11.73
CA THR A 128 -12.02 -4.51 12.77
C THR A 128 -11.72 -3.57 13.94
N VAL A 129 -10.47 -3.55 14.43
CA VAL A 129 -10.04 -2.65 15.51
C VAL A 129 -10.14 -1.19 15.08
N LEU A 130 -9.78 -0.84 13.84
CA LEU A 130 -9.85 0.54 13.33
C LEU A 130 -11.28 1.07 13.36
N TYR A 131 -12.23 0.32 12.78
CA TYR A 131 -13.63 0.75 12.71
C TYR A 131 -14.36 0.64 14.04
N ALA A 132 -14.08 -0.40 14.86
CA ALA A 132 -14.60 -0.47 16.22
C ALA A 132 -14.05 0.69 17.07
N GLY A 133 -12.75 0.98 16.98
CA GLY A 133 -12.14 2.13 17.64
C GLY A 133 -12.82 3.44 17.25
N TYR A 134 -13.10 3.63 15.97
CA TYR A 134 -13.82 4.82 15.49
C TYR A 134 -15.23 4.96 16.10
N LEU A 135 -15.96 3.86 16.25
CA LEU A 135 -17.32 3.89 16.82
C LEU A 135 -17.34 4.21 18.31
N PHE A 136 -16.36 3.73 19.08
CA PHE A 136 -16.35 3.87 20.54
C PHE A 136 -15.43 4.99 21.04
N THR A 137 -14.24 5.11 20.47
CA THR A 137 -13.19 6.07 20.87
C THR A 137 -12.46 6.59 19.63
N PRO A 138 -13.10 7.48 18.83
CA PRO A 138 -12.52 7.93 17.55
C PRO A 138 -11.23 8.73 17.76
N SER A 139 -10.23 8.44 16.90
CA SER A 139 -9.00 9.21 16.81
C SER A 139 -9.22 10.53 16.08
N GLU A 140 -8.68 11.63 16.61
CA GLU A 140 -8.71 12.96 16.01
C GLU A 140 -7.34 13.39 15.46
N ALA A 141 -6.40 12.45 15.40
CA ALA A 141 -4.98 12.74 15.14
C ALA A 141 -4.61 13.00 13.67
N GLY A 142 -5.58 12.91 12.74
CA GLY A 142 -5.34 13.12 11.31
C GLY A 142 -4.84 11.89 10.57
N VAL A 143 -4.43 12.08 9.31
CA VAL A 143 -3.98 10.98 8.41
C VAL A 143 -2.66 10.37 8.89
N ASN A 144 -1.71 11.22 9.26
CA ASN A 144 -0.45 10.84 9.89
C ASN A 144 -0.35 11.56 11.22
N PRO A 145 -0.70 10.89 12.33
CA PRO A 145 -0.64 11.49 13.64
C PRO A 145 0.78 11.99 13.96
N LEU A 146 0.91 13.23 14.36
CA LEU A 146 2.20 13.86 14.66
C LEU A 146 2.44 13.93 16.16
N ALA A 147 3.54 13.34 16.63
CA ALA A 147 4.03 13.60 17.96
C ALA A 147 4.59 15.05 18.05
N PRO A 148 4.44 15.76 19.18
CA PRO A 148 3.89 15.30 20.46
C PRO A 148 2.35 15.38 20.56
N LEU A 149 1.64 15.86 19.54
CA LEU A 149 0.18 16.05 19.58
C LEU A 149 -0.61 14.75 19.81
N THR A 150 0.02 13.60 19.55
CA THR A 150 -0.54 12.26 19.79
C THR A 150 -0.42 11.79 21.23
N GLU A 151 0.27 12.50 22.11
CA GLU A 151 0.43 12.15 23.51
C GLU A 151 -0.86 12.36 24.31
N LEU A 152 -0.96 11.68 25.46
CA LEU A 152 -2.12 11.78 26.35
C LEU A 152 -2.38 13.20 26.85
N ALA A 153 -1.36 14.05 26.95
CA ALA A 153 -1.48 15.45 27.31
C ALA A 153 -2.35 16.26 26.33
N PHE A 154 -2.38 15.88 25.04
CA PHE A 154 -3.12 16.56 23.99
C PHE A 154 -4.36 15.77 23.54
N LEU A 155 -4.26 14.43 23.47
CA LEU A 155 -5.34 13.53 23.08
C LEU A 155 -5.54 12.45 24.16
N ALA A 156 -6.27 12.82 25.20
CA ALA A 156 -6.50 11.99 26.40
C ALA A 156 -7.39 10.75 26.15
N ASN A 157 -7.96 10.57 24.96
CA ASN A 157 -8.79 9.44 24.63
C ASN A 157 -7.97 8.26 24.06
N ASN A 158 -8.51 7.04 24.16
CA ASN A 158 -7.87 5.82 23.64
C ASN A 158 -7.97 5.68 22.10
N GLY A 159 -8.43 6.70 21.38
CA GLY A 159 -8.60 6.65 19.94
C GLY A 159 -7.28 6.49 19.18
N VAL A 160 -6.22 7.15 19.66
CA VAL A 160 -4.86 7.00 19.11
C VAL A 160 -4.33 5.59 19.36
N ASP A 161 -4.62 4.99 20.53
CA ASP A 161 -4.19 3.64 20.87
C ASP A 161 -4.89 2.60 19.98
N ALA A 162 -6.20 2.77 19.74
CA ALA A 162 -6.95 1.93 18.82
C ALA A 162 -6.42 2.07 17.38
N TRP A 163 -6.13 3.29 16.92
CA TRP A 163 -5.53 3.56 15.61
C TRP A 163 -4.14 2.92 15.49
N ALA A 164 -3.28 3.08 16.49
CA ALA A 164 -1.92 2.53 16.50
C ALA A 164 -1.94 0.99 16.49
N THR A 165 -2.82 0.38 17.30
CA THR A 165 -3.01 -1.07 17.32
C THR A 165 -3.53 -1.58 15.99
N ALA A 166 -4.53 -0.92 15.40
CA ALA A 166 -5.12 -1.31 14.12
C ALA A 166 -4.10 -1.26 12.98
N THR A 167 -3.39 -0.13 12.83
CA THR A 167 -2.37 0.04 11.79
C THR A 167 -1.16 -0.86 12.01
N GLY A 168 -0.80 -1.13 13.26
CA GLY A 168 0.23 -2.10 13.63
C GLY A 168 -0.14 -3.53 13.22
N LEU A 169 -1.36 -3.98 13.52
CA LEU A 169 -1.86 -5.30 13.09
C LEU A 169 -1.88 -5.43 11.56
N CYS A 170 -2.36 -4.40 10.85
CA CYS A 170 -2.34 -4.39 9.38
C CYS A 170 -0.90 -4.49 8.86
N THR A 171 0.03 -3.69 9.39
CA THR A 171 1.43 -3.68 8.96
C THR A 171 2.11 -5.02 9.22
N LEU A 172 1.91 -5.62 10.39
CA LEU A 172 2.42 -6.96 10.70
C LEU A 172 1.85 -8.00 9.74
N GLY A 173 0.56 -7.90 9.41
CA GLY A 173 -0.09 -8.73 8.40
C GLY A 173 0.56 -8.59 7.03
N PHE A 174 0.86 -7.38 6.58
CA PHE A 174 1.55 -7.12 5.32
C PHE A 174 2.97 -7.71 5.29
N VAL A 175 3.70 -7.60 6.39
CA VAL A 175 5.04 -8.21 6.52
C VAL A 175 4.95 -9.73 6.38
N PHE A 176 3.97 -10.39 7.01
CA PHE A 176 3.79 -11.84 6.91
C PHE A 176 3.42 -12.29 5.48
N ILE A 177 2.52 -11.56 4.82
CA ILE A 177 2.17 -11.78 3.41
C ILE A 177 3.40 -11.58 2.52
N ALA A 178 4.20 -10.53 2.77
CA ALA A 178 5.41 -10.26 2.00
C ALA A 178 6.47 -11.36 2.15
N ILE A 179 6.66 -11.92 3.34
CA ILE A 179 7.59 -13.04 3.58
C ILE A 179 7.16 -14.28 2.79
N ASP A 180 5.87 -14.65 2.88
CA ASP A 180 5.35 -15.82 2.16
C ASP A 180 5.47 -15.63 0.64
N LEU A 181 5.01 -14.49 0.12
CA LEU A 181 5.04 -14.21 -1.31
C LEU A 181 6.47 -14.14 -1.85
N LEU A 182 7.39 -13.48 -1.13
CA LEU A 182 8.79 -13.38 -1.54
C LEU A 182 9.47 -14.76 -1.55
N THR A 183 9.22 -15.58 -0.53
CA THR A 183 9.72 -16.96 -0.45
C THR A 183 9.17 -17.79 -1.61
N THR A 184 7.90 -17.62 -1.95
CA THR A 184 7.24 -18.27 -3.08
C THR A 184 7.90 -17.87 -4.41
N LEU A 185 8.02 -16.56 -4.66
CA LEU A 185 8.60 -16.01 -5.89
C LEU A 185 10.08 -16.37 -6.05
N ARG A 186 10.79 -16.60 -4.95
CA ARG A 186 12.20 -17.03 -4.98
C ARG A 186 12.35 -18.54 -5.23
N ASN A 187 11.58 -19.37 -4.53
CA ASN A 187 11.85 -20.81 -4.42
C ASN A 187 10.95 -21.68 -5.30
N LEU A 188 9.74 -21.22 -5.66
CA LEU A 188 8.73 -22.04 -6.35
C LEU A 188 8.54 -21.64 -7.83
N ARG A 189 9.54 -21.02 -8.44
CA ARG A 189 9.51 -20.71 -9.89
C ARG A 189 9.59 -21.98 -10.72
N ALA A 190 8.88 -22.00 -11.84
CA ALA A 190 8.97 -23.07 -12.81
C ALA A 190 10.43 -23.35 -13.20
N PRO A 191 10.82 -24.63 -13.41
CA PRO A 191 12.17 -25.00 -13.83
C PRO A 191 12.63 -24.19 -15.08
N GLY A 192 13.82 -23.64 -15.03
CA GLY A 192 14.37 -22.82 -16.12
C GLY A 192 13.91 -21.35 -16.16
N MET A 193 13.03 -20.92 -15.24
CA MET A 193 12.62 -19.52 -15.12
C MET A 193 13.66 -18.73 -14.31
N ALA A 194 14.70 -18.20 -15.00
CA ALA A 194 15.64 -17.26 -14.41
C ALA A 194 14.97 -15.90 -14.13
N TRP A 195 15.51 -15.10 -13.22
CA TRP A 195 14.96 -13.77 -12.86
C TRP A 195 14.72 -12.84 -14.05
N ARG A 196 15.54 -12.91 -15.07
CA ARG A 196 15.38 -12.14 -16.33
C ARG A 196 14.15 -12.55 -17.14
N ARG A 197 13.54 -13.72 -16.85
CA ARG A 197 12.36 -14.25 -17.56
C ARG A 197 11.06 -14.13 -16.74
N VAL A 198 11.15 -13.73 -15.46
CA VAL A 198 9.99 -13.53 -14.58
C VAL A 198 9.10 -12.41 -15.12
N PRO A 199 7.79 -12.55 -15.28
CA PRO A 199 6.87 -11.49 -15.72
C PRO A 199 7.07 -10.19 -14.94
N VAL A 200 6.86 -9.03 -15.59
CA VAL A 200 7.14 -7.73 -14.95
C VAL A 200 6.25 -7.50 -13.74
N PHE A 201 5.02 -7.98 -13.76
CA PHE A 201 4.12 -7.91 -12.62
C PHE A 201 4.60 -8.76 -11.43
N ALA A 202 5.07 -9.98 -11.67
CA ALA A 202 5.68 -10.81 -10.62
C ALA A 202 7.01 -10.22 -10.12
N TRP A 203 7.76 -9.51 -10.97
CA TRP A 203 8.91 -8.73 -10.54
C TRP A 203 8.51 -7.53 -9.66
N ALA A 204 7.47 -6.80 -10.04
CA ALA A 204 6.90 -5.72 -9.23
C ALA A 204 6.48 -6.25 -7.84
N ALA A 205 5.83 -7.43 -7.78
CA ALA A 205 5.50 -8.10 -6.53
C ALA A 205 6.75 -8.39 -5.69
N THR A 206 7.82 -8.88 -6.31
CA THR A 206 9.11 -9.15 -5.62
C THR A 206 9.69 -7.87 -5.01
N VAL A 207 9.74 -6.78 -5.77
CA VAL A 207 10.27 -5.49 -5.32
C VAL A 207 9.40 -4.92 -4.20
N SER A 208 8.07 -4.98 -4.33
CA SER A 208 7.12 -4.52 -3.31
C SER A 208 7.24 -5.31 -2.01
N CYS A 209 7.44 -6.63 -2.07
CA CYS A 209 7.66 -7.45 -0.89
C CYS A 209 8.96 -7.07 -0.16
N TRP A 210 10.06 -6.88 -0.90
CA TRP A 210 11.31 -6.40 -0.30
C TRP A 210 11.14 -5.04 0.35
N LEU A 211 10.42 -4.13 -0.30
CA LEU A 211 10.13 -2.81 0.24
C LEU A 211 9.35 -2.90 1.56
N LEU A 212 8.30 -3.72 1.62
CA LEU A 212 7.51 -3.94 2.84
C LEU A 212 8.33 -4.54 3.98
N LEU A 213 9.30 -5.40 3.70
CA LEU A 213 10.20 -5.95 4.71
C LEU A 213 11.15 -4.90 5.28
N VAL A 214 11.39 -3.81 4.57
CA VAL A 214 12.19 -2.68 5.06
C VAL A 214 11.32 -1.68 5.83
N ILE A 215 10.25 -1.20 5.21
CA ILE A 215 9.44 -0.10 5.79
C ILE A 215 8.48 -0.56 6.88
N GLY A 216 7.98 -1.81 6.82
CA GLY A 216 7.04 -2.35 7.79
C GLY A 216 7.60 -2.38 9.21
N PRO A 217 8.76 -3.00 9.46
CA PRO A 217 9.38 -3.00 10.80
C PRO A 217 9.67 -1.60 11.34
N VAL A 218 9.98 -0.63 10.48
CA VAL A 218 10.19 0.77 10.89
C VAL A 218 8.92 1.38 11.47
N LEU A 219 7.77 1.19 10.79
CA LEU A 219 6.50 1.66 11.33
C LEU A 219 6.11 0.91 12.62
N LEU A 220 6.30 -0.42 12.65
CA LEU A 220 6.01 -1.20 13.86
C LEU A 220 6.82 -0.73 15.07
N ALA A 221 8.10 -0.39 14.88
CA ALA A 221 8.94 0.19 15.93
C ALA A 221 8.38 1.56 16.38
N ALA A 222 8.03 2.45 15.43
CA ALA A 222 7.46 3.76 15.75
C ALA A 222 6.15 3.65 16.54
N LEU A 223 5.24 2.76 16.11
CA LEU A 223 3.97 2.52 16.80
C LEU A 223 4.18 1.94 18.20
N THR A 224 5.15 1.03 18.36
CA THR A 224 5.51 0.47 19.67
C THR A 224 6.06 1.55 20.60
N MET A 225 6.96 2.42 20.13
CA MET A 225 7.45 3.56 20.88
C MET A 225 6.31 4.50 21.31
N LEU A 226 5.38 4.81 20.38
CA LEU A 226 4.22 5.64 20.67
C LEU A 226 3.32 5.02 21.77
N MET A 227 3.08 3.71 21.67
CA MET A 227 2.27 3.00 22.67
C MET A 227 2.94 2.97 24.05
N ILE A 228 4.28 2.90 24.10
CA ILE A 228 5.05 2.98 25.34
C ILE A 228 4.94 4.40 25.93
N ASP A 229 5.10 5.45 25.13
CA ASP A 229 4.97 6.83 25.59
C ASP A 229 3.58 7.10 26.16
N ARG A 230 2.53 6.59 25.50
CA ARG A 230 1.15 6.84 25.92
C ARG A 230 0.70 6.04 27.15
N ASN A 231 1.20 4.82 27.35
CA ASN A 231 0.65 3.89 28.33
C ASN A 231 1.62 3.47 29.45
N TYR A 232 2.93 3.78 29.29
CA TYR A 232 3.97 3.32 30.20
C TYR A 232 4.97 4.42 30.57
N ASP A 233 4.55 5.69 30.54
CA ASP A 233 5.38 6.86 30.87
C ASP A 233 6.73 6.92 30.09
N GLY A 234 6.73 6.43 28.84
CA GLY A 234 7.86 6.57 27.93
C GLY A 234 8.13 8.04 27.59
N ILE A 235 9.33 8.31 27.10
CA ILE A 235 9.76 9.67 26.75
C ILE A 235 10.36 9.75 25.34
N PHE A 236 10.04 8.81 24.43
CA PHE A 236 10.64 8.76 23.09
C PHE A 236 10.31 10.00 22.28
N PHE A 237 9.07 10.46 22.34
CA PHE A 237 8.57 11.59 21.54
C PHE A 237 8.13 12.79 22.37
N ALA A 238 8.19 12.70 23.70
CA ALA A 238 7.74 13.73 24.64
C ALA A 238 8.65 14.96 24.58
N ASP A 239 8.10 16.08 24.11
CA ASP A 239 8.79 17.36 24.09
C ASP A 239 8.95 17.91 25.52
N GLY A 240 10.12 18.48 25.82
CA GLY A 240 10.44 19.02 27.16
C GLY A 240 10.91 17.99 28.20
N SER A 241 10.78 16.69 27.94
CA SER A 241 11.26 15.60 28.81
C SER A 241 12.51 14.89 28.28
N GLY A 242 13.14 15.44 27.21
CA GLY A 242 14.31 14.86 26.56
C GLY A 242 13.98 13.92 25.41
N GLY A 243 12.73 13.77 25.03
CA GLY A 243 12.29 13.04 23.84
C GLY A 243 12.53 13.82 22.54
N ALA A 244 12.32 13.14 21.42
CA ALA A 244 12.52 13.69 20.08
C ALA A 244 11.26 13.54 19.19
N PRO A 245 10.32 14.50 19.21
CA PRO A 245 9.12 14.44 18.35
C PRO A 245 9.43 14.29 16.86
N LEU A 246 10.57 14.84 16.42
CA LEU A 246 11.04 14.73 15.05
C LEU A 246 11.38 13.29 14.67
N LEU A 247 11.76 12.43 15.61
CA LEU A 247 12.01 11.01 15.39
C LEU A 247 10.76 10.29 14.90
N TRP A 248 9.58 10.61 15.47
CA TRP A 248 8.30 10.08 14.98
C TRP A 248 8.09 10.41 13.50
N GLN A 249 8.33 11.66 13.11
CA GLN A 249 8.17 12.08 11.73
C GLN A 249 9.11 11.31 10.78
N HIS A 250 10.38 11.11 11.15
CA HIS A 250 11.32 10.31 10.36
C HIS A 250 10.82 8.88 10.18
N LEU A 251 10.45 8.20 11.26
CA LEU A 251 10.03 6.81 11.21
C LEU A 251 8.71 6.62 10.45
N SER A 252 7.71 7.45 10.72
CA SER A 252 6.40 7.36 10.06
C SER A 252 6.50 7.68 8.57
N TRP A 253 7.23 8.73 8.18
CA TRP A 253 7.36 9.11 6.78
C TRP A 253 8.17 8.12 5.95
N ILE A 254 9.12 7.36 6.53
CA ILE A 254 9.76 6.22 5.84
C ILE A 254 8.71 5.22 5.37
N PHE A 255 7.74 4.88 6.21
CA PHE A 255 6.67 3.96 5.84
C PHE A 255 5.71 4.57 4.82
N TYR A 256 5.22 5.80 5.02
CA TYR A 256 4.26 6.42 4.12
C TYR A 256 4.86 6.66 2.73
N SER A 257 6.07 7.20 2.64
CA SER A 257 6.77 7.40 1.36
C SER A 257 7.05 6.08 0.65
N GLY A 258 7.50 5.06 1.38
CA GLY A 258 7.66 3.71 0.84
C GLY A 258 6.34 3.09 0.39
N SER A 259 5.23 3.37 1.06
CA SER A 259 3.89 2.91 0.64
C SER A 259 3.44 3.55 -0.67
N TYR A 260 3.69 4.83 -0.87
CA TYR A 260 3.45 5.49 -2.17
C TYR A 260 4.32 4.89 -3.27
N ALA A 261 5.61 4.62 -3.00
CA ALA A 261 6.48 3.91 -3.94
C ALA A 261 5.93 2.52 -4.29
N LEU A 262 5.42 1.77 -3.31
CA LEU A 262 4.79 0.46 -3.52
C LEU A 262 3.59 0.56 -4.47
N ILE A 263 2.72 1.56 -4.28
CA ILE A 263 1.54 1.78 -5.12
C ILE A 263 1.97 2.07 -6.57
N LEU A 264 3.00 2.89 -6.78
CA LEU A 264 3.56 3.17 -8.11
C LEU A 264 4.16 1.91 -8.75
N ILE A 265 4.92 1.12 -7.98
CA ILE A 265 5.53 -0.14 -8.45
C ILE A 265 4.43 -1.12 -8.88
N PHE A 266 3.40 -1.27 -8.07
CA PHE A 266 2.23 -2.09 -8.39
C PHE A 266 1.57 -1.63 -9.69
N ALA A 267 1.24 -0.33 -9.80
CA ALA A 267 0.59 0.23 -10.98
C ALA A 267 1.42 0.04 -12.24
N PHE A 268 2.71 0.40 -12.21
CA PHE A 268 3.59 0.25 -13.37
C PHE A 268 3.82 -1.21 -13.74
N GLY A 269 3.91 -2.12 -12.75
CA GLY A 269 3.98 -3.55 -13.00
C GLY A 269 2.77 -4.09 -13.75
N ALA A 270 1.56 -3.70 -13.33
CA ALA A 270 0.32 -4.07 -13.99
C ALA A 270 0.19 -3.43 -15.39
N ILE A 271 0.42 -2.13 -15.50
CA ILE A 271 0.33 -1.39 -16.75
C ILE A 271 1.32 -1.95 -17.80
N ALA A 272 2.53 -2.33 -17.39
CA ALA A 272 3.52 -2.88 -18.31
C ALA A 272 3.07 -4.19 -18.97
N GLU A 273 2.45 -5.10 -18.21
CA GLU A 273 1.88 -6.35 -18.76
C GLU A 273 0.69 -6.05 -19.70
N ILE A 274 -0.20 -5.14 -19.27
CA ILE A 274 -1.38 -4.78 -20.05
C ILE A 274 -0.97 -4.10 -21.36
N VAL A 275 -0.07 -3.13 -21.33
CA VAL A 275 0.41 -2.41 -22.52
C VAL A 275 1.04 -3.38 -23.49
N SER A 276 1.91 -4.29 -23.05
CA SER A 276 2.54 -5.26 -23.95
C SER A 276 1.52 -6.23 -24.56
N SER A 277 0.54 -6.70 -23.78
CA SER A 277 -0.51 -7.62 -24.22
C SER A 277 -1.45 -6.97 -25.25
N PHE A 278 -1.87 -5.71 -25.01
CA PHE A 278 -2.83 -5.01 -25.84
C PHE A 278 -2.18 -4.26 -27.01
N ALA A 279 -0.85 -4.02 -27.00
CA ALA A 279 -0.10 -3.58 -28.14
C ALA A 279 0.31 -4.74 -29.07
N GLY A 280 0.18 -6.00 -28.62
CA GLY A 280 0.53 -7.19 -29.38
C GLY A 280 2.04 -7.32 -29.64
N LYS A 281 2.89 -6.67 -28.84
CA LYS A 281 4.34 -6.74 -28.92
C LYS A 281 5.02 -6.69 -27.55
N PRO A 282 6.26 -7.21 -27.42
CA PRO A 282 7.01 -7.14 -26.16
C PRO A 282 7.30 -5.69 -25.79
N LEU A 283 7.53 -5.45 -24.48
CA LEU A 283 7.99 -4.16 -23.98
C LEU A 283 9.26 -3.70 -24.71
N PHE A 284 9.35 -2.41 -25.00
CA PHE A 284 10.47 -1.80 -25.73
C PHE A 284 11.82 -2.14 -25.09
N ASN A 285 11.95 -1.94 -23.78
CA ASN A 285 13.10 -2.41 -23.01
C ASN A 285 12.66 -2.89 -21.62
N ARG A 286 12.42 -4.18 -21.51
CA ARG A 286 12.00 -4.82 -20.26
C ARG A 286 13.01 -4.64 -19.12
N GLY A 287 14.31 -4.69 -19.42
CA GLY A 287 15.36 -4.55 -18.40
C GLY A 287 15.35 -3.17 -17.75
N VAL A 288 15.13 -2.12 -18.55
CA VAL A 288 14.96 -0.74 -18.04
C VAL A 288 13.74 -0.65 -17.15
N VAL A 289 12.59 -1.21 -17.55
CA VAL A 289 11.37 -1.20 -16.70
C VAL A 289 11.63 -1.90 -15.37
N MET A 290 12.22 -3.10 -15.38
CA MET A 290 12.54 -3.85 -14.16
C MET A 290 13.53 -3.10 -13.26
N GLY A 291 14.55 -2.47 -13.80
CA GLY A 291 15.52 -1.66 -13.05
C GLY A 291 14.89 -0.39 -12.49
N SER A 292 14.00 0.26 -13.25
CA SER A 292 13.27 1.44 -12.81
C SER A 292 12.33 1.15 -11.63
N LEU A 293 11.68 -0.02 -11.60
CA LEU A 293 10.86 -0.42 -10.45
C LEU A 293 11.69 -0.54 -9.16
N VAL A 294 12.92 -1.06 -9.25
CA VAL A 294 13.85 -1.10 -8.11
C VAL A 294 14.29 0.31 -7.71
N ALA A 295 14.60 1.16 -8.69
CA ALA A 295 15.00 2.54 -8.43
C ALA A 295 13.86 3.34 -7.77
N ILE A 296 12.59 3.12 -8.15
CA ILE A 296 11.43 3.71 -7.51
C ILE A 296 11.32 3.26 -6.04
N ALA A 297 11.54 1.98 -5.74
CA ALA A 297 11.53 1.50 -4.36
C ALA A 297 12.58 2.21 -3.49
N VAL A 298 13.80 2.33 -3.99
CA VAL A 298 14.92 2.93 -3.25
C VAL A 298 14.74 4.45 -3.12
N LEU A 299 14.58 5.15 -4.24
CA LEU A 299 14.49 6.61 -4.26
C LEU A 299 13.20 7.10 -3.59
N GLY A 300 12.05 6.44 -3.83
CA GLY A 300 10.79 6.79 -3.21
C GLY A 300 10.80 6.63 -1.69
N THR A 301 11.54 5.65 -1.18
CA THR A 301 11.76 5.52 0.27
C THR A 301 12.72 6.58 0.76
N LEU A 302 13.85 6.81 0.10
CA LEU A 302 14.85 7.82 0.48
C LEU A 302 14.32 9.26 0.39
N ALA A 303 13.24 9.49 -0.34
CA ALA A 303 12.55 10.77 -0.41
C ALA A 303 11.67 11.09 0.82
N TRP A 304 11.67 10.29 1.89
CA TRP A 304 10.77 10.50 3.06
C TRP A 304 10.86 11.91 3.64
N MET A 305 12.05 12.53 3.66
CA MET A 305 12.26 13.87 4.22
C MET A 305 11.57 14.98 3.41
N GLN A 306 11.14 14.73 2.17
CA GLN A 306 10.32 15.68 1.40
C GLN A 306 9.05 16.08 2.18
N ASN A 307 8.50 15.16 2.96
CA ASN A 307 7.34 15.43 3.78
C ASN A 307 7.65 16.24 5.05
N MET A 308 8.93 16.47 5.32
CA MET A 308 9.43 17.20 6.49
C MET A 308 10.10 18.54 6.12
N LEU A 309 9.93 19.04 4.91
CA LEU A 309 10.56 20.30 4.46
C LEU A 309 10.09 21.53 5.25
N THR A 310 8.96 21.45 5.94
CA THR A 310 8.45 22.49 6.85
C THR A 310 8.83 22.24 8.31
N ALA A 311 9.48 21.10 8.62
CA ALA A 311 9.98 20.79 9.95
C ALA A 311 11.38 21.41 10.17
N PRO A 312 11.84 21.58 11.43
CA PRO A 312 13.13 22.18 11.75
C PRO A 312 14.30 21.20 11.48
N ILE A 313 14.42 20.74 10.23
CA ILE A 313 15.56 19.95 9.75
C ILE A 313 16.61 20.91 9.15
N GLY A 314 17.89 20.58 9.30
CA GLY A 314 18.96 21.40 8.74
C GLY A 314 18.89 21.52 7.22
N LEU A 315 19.34 22.67 6.69
CA LEU A 315 19.24 23.00 5.25
C LEU A 315 19.90 21.95 4.35
N GLY A 316 20.99 21.30 4.78
CA GLY A 316 21.63 20.20 4.04
C GLY A 316 20.69 19.01 3.83
N TRP A 317 19.88 18.68 4.84
CA TRP A 317 18.89 17.60 4.75
C TRP A 317 17.71 17.98 3.84
N MET A 318 17.30 19.25 3.83
CA MET A 318 16.29 19.74 2.89
C MET A 318 16.74 19.60 1.43
N TYR A 319 18.00 19.96 1.13
CA TYR A 319 18.55 19.76 -0.22
C TYR A 319 18.72 18.28 -0.57
N PHE A 320 19.10 17.45 0.39
CA PHE A 320 19.14 15.99 0.18
C PHE A 320 17.76 15.45 -0.17
N ALA A 321 16.71 15.84 0.59
CA ALA A 321 15.34 15.45 0.31
C ALA A 321 14.88 15.90 -1.08
N MET A 322 15.14 17.14 -1.45
CA MET A 322 14.87 17.68 -2.78
C MET A 322 15.56 16.86 -3.88
N LEU A 323 16.84 16.55 -3.71
CA LEU A 323 17.61 15.77 -4.69
C LEU A 323 17.05 14.36 -4.86
N MET A 324 16.72 13.66 -3.78
CA MET A 324 16.15 12.29 -3.84
C MET A 324 14.77 12.29 -4.50
N SER A 325 13.94 13.27 -4.20
CA SER A 325 12.61 13.40 -4.80
C SER A 325 12.69 13.73 -6.30
N LEU A 326 13.55 14.65 -6.70
CA LEU A 326 13.77 14.98 -8.11
C LEU A 326 14.41 13.81 -8.88
N ALA A 327 15.32 13.06 -8.25
CA ALA A 327 15.92 11.88 -8.86
C ALA A 327 14.86 10.80 -9.22
N LEU A 328 13.73 10.76 -8.52
CA LEU A 328 12.62 9.84 -8.82
C LEU A 328 12.01 10.07 -10.21
N ILE A 329 12.12 11.27 -10.76
CA ILE A 329 11.63 11.60 -12.11
C ILE A 329 12.31 10.71 -13.17
N VAL A 330 13.58 10.36 -12.97
CA VAL A 330 14.35 9.58 -13.96
C VAL A 330 13.76 8.17 -14.14
N PRO A 331 13.64 7.31 -13.11
CA PRO A 331 13.10 5.97 -13.31
C PRO A 331 11.63 6.00 -13.74
N VAL A 332 10.82 6.95 -13.26
CA VAL A 332 9.44 7.10 -13.70
C VAL A 332 9.37 7.50 -15.17
N GLY A 333 10.14 8.51 -15.59
CA GLY A 333 10.22 8.92 -16.99
C GLY A 333 10.68 7.81 -17.92
N LEU A 334 11.65 6.98 -17.50
CA LEU A 334 12.10 5.80 -18.24
C LEU A 334 10.97 4.77 -18.41
N ILE A 335 10.13 4.56 -17.40
CA ILE A 335 8.96 3.68 -17.53
C ILE A 335 7.96 4.28 -18.53
N PHE A 336 7.59 5.55 -18.40
CA PHE A 336 6.70 6.23 -19.34
C PHE A 336 7.21 6.13 -20.78
N PHE A 337 8.49 6.43 -21.00
CA PHE A 337 9.12 6.31 -22.32
C PHE A 337 9.00 4.88 -22.88
N ASN A 338 9.26 3.85 -22.05
CA ASN A 338 9.15 2.45 -22.47
C ASN A 338 7.72 2.06 -22.82
N LEU A 339 6.73 2.49 -22.04
CA LEU A 339 5.33 2.18 -22.27
C LEU A 339 4.82 2.87 -23.55
N ILE A 340 5.13 4.14 -23.75
CA ILE A 340 4.77 4.89 -24.97
C ILE A 340 5.44 4.24 -26.19
N SER A 341 6.74 3.94 -26.13
CA SER A 341 7.47 3.27 -27.21
C SER A 341 6.94 1.86 -27.51
N THR A 342 6.32 1.21 -26.52
CA THR A 342 5.64 -0.07 -26.72
C THR A 342 4.31 0.12 -27.45
N LEU A 343 3.56 1.16 -27.16
CA LEU A 343 2.30 1.47 -27.84
C LEU A 343 2.53 1.92 -29.28
N VAL A 344 3.56 2.72 -29.54
CA VAL A 344 3.89 3.21 -30.90
C VAL A 344 4.23 2.05 -31.82
N GLY A 345 3.53 1.94 -32.94
CA GLY A 345 3.70 0.88 -33.92
C GLY A 345 3.19 -0.50 -33.48
N GLY A 346 2.41 -0.57 -32.40
CA GLY A 346 1.70 -1.77 -31.97
C GLY A 346 0.33 -1.92 -32.64
N ALA A 347 -0.20 -3.15 -32.67
CA ALA A 347 -1.57 -3.46 -33.08
C ALA A 347 -2.53 -3.19 -31.90
N LEU A 348 -2.81 -1.92 -31.63
CA LEU A 348 -3.55 -1.49 -30.46
C LEU A 348 -4.98 -2.07 -30.41
N ARG A 349 -5.28 -2.79 -29.35
CA ARG A 349 -6.63 -3.28 -29.03
C ARG A 349 -7.23 -2.40 -27.93
N MET A 350 -8.02 -1.40 -28.34
CA MET A 350 -8.68 -0.44 -27.41
C MET A 350 -9.79 -1.12 -26.63
N ARG A 351 -9.44 -1.83 -25.57
CA ARG A 351 -10.37 -2.47 -24.62
C ARG A 351 -10.23 -1.87 -23.23
N ALA A 352 -11.19 -2.15 -22.35
CA ALA A 352 -11.24 -1.59 -21.00
C ALA A 352 -9.89 -1.63 -20.23
N PRO A 353 -9.12 -2.74 -20.21
CA PRO A 353 -7.84 -2.76 -19.50
C PRO A 353 -6.85 -1.71 -20.00
N LEU A 354 -6.73 -1.53 -21.33
CA LEU A 354 -5.83 -0.53 -21.88
C LEU A 354 -6.30 0.90 -21.60
N LEU A 355 -7.61 1.15 -21.61
CA LEU A 355 -8.18 2.46 -21.28
C LEU A 355 -7.92 2.81 -19.80
N PHE A 356 -8.11 1.86 -18.88
CA PHE A 356 -7.74 2.04 -17.48
C PHE A 356 -6.22 2.27 -17.32
N ALA A 357 -5.38 1.54 -18.05
CA ALA A 357 -3.93 1.73 -18.02
C ALA A 357 -3.52 3.15 -18.48
N VAL A 358 -4.12 3.65 -19.57
CA VAL A 358 -3.89 5.03 -20.06
C VAL A 358 -4.42 6.06 -19.06
N GLY A 359 -5.60 5.84 -18.48
CA GLY A 359 -6.14 6.68 -17.41
C GLY A 359 -5.24 6.73 -16.18
N ALA A 360 -4.69 5.57 -15.76
CA ALA A 360 -3.71 5.48 -14.68
C ALA A 360 -2.46 6.32 -15.00
N LEU A 361 -1.87 6.17 -16.19
CA LEU A 361 -0.70 6.95 -16.60
C LEU A 361 -0.98 8.46 -16.58
N SER A 362 -2.15 8.87 -17.08
CA SER A 362 -2.55 10.29 -17.07
C SER A 362 -2.67 10.84 -15.64
N ALA A 363 -3.35 10.12 -14.76
CA ALA A 363 -3.51 10.54 -13.37
C ALA A 363 -2.17 10.57 -12.60
N ILE A 364 -1.33 9.53 -12.78
CA ILE A 364 0.02 9.49 -12.21
C ILE A 364 0.86 10.68 -12.70
N SER A 365 0.77 11.02 -14.00
CA SER A 365 1.51 12.18 -14.56
C SER A 365 1.12 13.50 -13.88
N ILE A 366 -0.17 13.72 -13.64
CA ILE A 366 -0.67 14.92 -12.95
C ILE A 366 -0.17 14.94 -11.51
N GLY A 367 -0.31 13.84 -10.78
CA GLY A 367 0.15 13.73 -9.40
C GLY A 367 1.66 13.96 -9.26
N LEU A 368 2.45 13.34 -10.12
CA LEU A 368 3.92 13.51 -10.12
C LEU A 368 4.34 14.94 -10.54
N GLY A 369 3.61 15.59 -11.46
CA GLY A 369 3.85 16.98 -11.81
C GLY A 369 3.70 17.91 -10.60
N ALA A 370 2.66 17.72 -9.79
CA ALA A 370 2.47 18.46 -8.54
C ALA A 370 3.55 18.08 -7.50
N GLU A 371 3.92 16.81 -7.38
CA GLU A 371 4.97 16.37 -6.44
C GLU A 371 6.36 16.96 -6.78
N ILE A 372 6.66 17.23 -8.06
CA ILE A 372 7.88 17.94 -8.45
C ILE A 372 7.91 19.35 -7.83
N CYS A 373 6.80 20.08 -7.87
CA CYS A 373 6.69 21.39 -7.22
C CYS A 373 6.88 21.27 -5.70
N HIS A 374 6.24 20.30 -5.06
CA HIS A 374 6.37 20.06 -3.62
C HIS A 374 7.78 19.60 -3.20
N SER A 375 8.58 19.10 -4.13
CA SER A 375 9.97 18.70 -3.86
C SER A 375 10.92 19.88 -3.74
N MET A 376 10.57 21.05 -4.32
CA MET A 376 11.39 22.24 -4.25
C MET A 376 11.22 22.93 -2.89
N VAL A 377 12.32 23.19 -2.16
CA VAL A 377 12.27 23.74 -0.80
C VAL A 377 11.45 25.02 -0.72
N ALA A 378 11.64 25.95 -1.64
CA ALA A 378 10.90 27.23 -1.65
C ALA A 378 9.40 27.03 -1.90
N ALA A 379 9.03 26.18 -2.86
CA ALA A 379 7.63 25.89 -3.16
C ALA A 379 6.96 25.04 -2.05
N ALA A 380 7.72 24.14 -1.41
CA ALA A 380 7.21 23.34 -0.31
C ALA A 380 6.77 24.19 0.89
N TRP A 381 7.45 25.29 1.18
CA TRP A 381 7.06 26.18 2.28
C TRP A 381 5.70 26.85 2.07
N GLU A 382 5.31 27.08 0.82
CA GLU A 382 4.02 27.68 0.48
C GLU A 382 2.92 26.64 0.23
N LEU A 383 3.27 25.48 -0.37
CA LEU A 383 2.29 24.51 -0.85
C LEU A 383 2.03 23.35 0.14
N LYS A 384 2.98 23.06 1.06
CA LYS A 384 2.82 21.97 2.03
C LYS A 384 1.63 22.29 2.97
N ASN A 385 0.90 21.25 3.36
CA ASN A 385 -0.30 21.34 4.20
C ASN A 385 -1.47 22.15 3.59
N THR A 386 -1.45 22.37 2.29
CA THR A 386 -2.56 22.95 1.53
C THR A 386 -3.37 21.85 0.84
N THR A 387 -4.49 22.22 0.22
CA THR A 387 -5.30 21.31 -0.62
C THR A 387 -4.55 20.82 -1.84
N ASP A 388 -3.51 21.53 -2.30
CA ASP A 388 -2.68 21.12 -3.43
C ASP A 388 -1.87 19.85 -3.13
N SER A 389 -1.24 19.77 -1.94
CA SER A 389 -0.54 18.56 -1.52
C SER A 389 -1.48 17.36 -1.37
N THR A 390 -2.71 17.61 -0.90
CA THR A 390 -3.76 16.58 -0.83
C THR A 390 -4.18 16.14 -2.22
N ALA A 391 -4.33 17.05 -3.18
CA ALA A 391 -4.69 16.73 -4.55
C ALA A 391 -3.62 15.89 -5.24
N ALA A 392 -2.34 16.23 -5.10
CA ALA A 392 -1.21 15.44 -5.63
C ALA A 392 -1.26 13.99 -5.15
N THR A 393 -1.46 13.79 -3.84
CA THR A 393 -1.61 12.45 -3.24
C THR A 393 -2.82 11.70 -3.80
N HIS A 394 -3.97 12.37 -3.96
CA HIS A 394 -5.17 11.73 -4.53
C HIS A 394 -4.96 11.30 -5.98
N PHE A 395 -4.32 12.12 -6.81
CA PHE A 395 -3.99 11.74 -8.19
C PHE A 395 -3.06 10.53 -8.23
N ALA A 396 -2.03 10.48 -7.40
CA ALA A 396 -1.13 9.33 -7.32
C ALA A 396 -1.85 8.07 -6.82
N LEU A 397 -2.67 8.19 -5.76
CA LEU A 397 -3.44 7.08 -5.19
C LEU A 397 -4.51 6.57 -6.16
N VAL A 398 -5.33 7.48 -6.73
CA VAL A 398 -6.38 7.12 -7.69
C VAL A 398 -5.76 6.57 -8.97
N GLY A 399 -4.73 7.25 -9.51
CA GLY A 399 -4.04 6.79 -10.70
C GLY A 399 -3.34 5.45 -10.49
N GLY A 400 -2.57 5.34 -9.41
CA GLY A 400 -1.83 4.13 -9.09
C GLY A 400 -2.72 2.97 -8.65
N ALA A 401 -3.44 3.13 -7.54
CA ALA A 401 -4.18 2.03 -6.93
C ALA A 401 -5.52 1.77 -7.63
N VAL A 402 -6.33 2.79 -7.92
CA VAL A 402 -7.68 2.58 -8.47
C VAL A 402 -7.61 2.19 -9.94
N PHE A 403 -7.08 3.05 -10.80
CA PHE A 403 -7.04 2.74 -12.23
C PHE A 403 -6.09 1.59 -12.55
N GLY A 404 -4.90 1.52 -11.92
CA GLY A 404 -3.97 0.40 -12.08
C GLY A 404 -4.56 -0.92 -11.58
N GLY A 405 -5.28 -0.90 -10.47
CA GLY A 405 -5.99 -2.05 -9.92
C GLY A 405 -7.12 -2.53 -10.83
N PHE A 406 -7.98 -1.64 -11.31
CA PHE A 406 -9.03 -2.01 -12.27
C PHE A 406 -8.45 -2.50 -13.60
N ALA A 407 -7.36 -1.91 -14.08
CA ALA A 407 -6.66 -2.43 -15.26
C ALA A 407 -6.18 -3.88 -15.05
N ALA A 408 -5.65 -4.20 -13.85
CA ALA A 408 -5.14 -5.52 -13.52
C ALA A 408 -6.24 -6.56 -13.25
N LEU A 409 -7.42 -6.14 -12.78
CA LEU A 409 -8.58 -7.01 -12.54
C LEU A 409 -9.23 -7.52 -13.84
N HIS A 410 -9.09 -6.80 -14.94
CA HIS A 410 -9.58 -7.17 -16.27
C HIS A 410 -8.60 -8.04 -17.06
#